data_be84309639843e3b096b9a591c3e1f89
#
_entry.id   be84309639843e3b096b9a591c3e1f89
#
_cell.length_a   1.000
_cell.length_b   1.000
_cell.length_c   1.000
_cell.angle_alpha   90.00
_cell.angle_beta   90.00
_cell.angle_gamma   90.00
#
_symmetry.space_group_name_H-M   'P 1'
#
loop_
_entity.id
_entity.type
_entity.pdbx_description
1 polymer ?
#
loop_
_entity_poly.entity_id
_entity_poly.type
_entity_poly.pdbx_seq_one_letter_code
_entity_poly.pdbx_strand_id
1 'polypeptide(L)'
;MKIFFFFISIILIISFLFLKSYFNRNIMKPEDFQNTSPTIKIEKYFEGQVKAWGLLQDRKGKVTRQFKADMFGRFENNTLTLEEEFFWNDGEKQKRVWNIEKIDEHNYIGTAADVVGKAKGFSYGSAFKFEYDLIVPIKGKNIKISFDDWIFKQDEEIAINRATLKKFGFKVGELTVFFKKINN
;
A
#
# COMPACT_ATOMS: atom_id res chain seq x y z
N MET A 1 -40.44 -21.50 22.51
CA MET A 1 -39.96 -21.11 21.17
C MET A 1 -39.16 -19.80 21.18
N LYS A 2 -39.63 -18.68 21.72
CA LYS A 2 -38.89 -17.38 21.76
C LYS A 2 -37.57 -17.44 22.52
N ILE A 3 -37.50 -18.13 23.66
CA ILE A 3 -36.28 -18.30 24.47
C ILE A 3 -35.20 -19.10 23.71
N PHE A 4 -35.61 -20.10 22.95
CA PHE A 4 -34.68 -20.94 22.14
C PHE A 4 -34.02 -20.09 21.03
N PHE A 5 -34.77 -19.27 20.31
CA PHE A 5 -34.24 -18.36 19.30
C PHE A 5 -33.31 -17.29 19.89
N PHE A 6 -33.60 -16.83 21.12
CA PHE A 6 -32.73 -15.91 21.83
C PHE A 6 -31.35 -16.49 22.13
N PHE A 7 -31.27 -17.73 22.60
CA PHE A 7 -30.01 -18.42 22.86
C PHE A 7 -29.21 -18.70 21.56
N ILE A 8 -29.88 -19.07 20.48
CA ILE A 8 -29.25 -19.26 19.18
C ILE A 8 -28.63 -17.94 18.70
N SER A 9 -29.33 -16.81 18.80
CA SER A 9 -28.81 -15.52 18.38
C SER A 9 -27.56 -15.10 19.18
N ILE A 10 -27.55 -15.35 20.49
CA ILE A 10 -26.38 -15.09 21.35
C ILE A 10 -25.17 -15.94 20.92
N ILE A 11 -25.37 -17.23 20.66
CA ILE A 11 -24.29 -18.13 20.22
C ILE A 11 -23.72 -17.66 18.87
N LEU A 12 -24.56 -17.25 17.93
CA LEU A 12 -24.12 -16.73 16.64
C LEU A 12 -23.32 -15.42 16.78
N ILE A 13 -23.76 -14.53 17.68
CA ILE A 13 -23.02 -13.29 17.94
C ILE A 13 -21.65 -13.57 18.57
N ILE A 14 -21.60 -14.45 19.57
CA ILE A 14 -20.34 -14.85 20.23
C ILE A 14 -19.40 -15.52 19.22
N SER A 15 -19.92 -16.44 18.40
CA SER A 15 -19.14 -17.11 17.34
C SER A 15 -18.61 -16.08 16.33
N PHE A 16 -19.43 -15.13 15.90
CA PHE A 16 -19.01 -14.06 14.99
C PHE A 16 -17.92 -13.16 15.60
N LEU A 17 -18.07 -12.78 16.88
CA LEU A 17 -17.07 -11.98 17.60
C LEU A 17 -15.76 -12.76 17.78
N PHE A 18 -15.86 -14.05 18.08
CA PHE A 18 -14.68 -14.94 18.20
C PHE A 18 -13.96 -15.11 16.86
N LEU A 19 -14.69 -15.37 15.77
CA LEU A 19 -14.12 -15.41 14.42
C LEU A 19 -13.45 -14.07 14.04
N LYS A 20 -14.13 -12.97 14.29
CA LYS A 20 -13.58 -11.64 14.03
C LYS A 20 -12.30 -11.39 14.82
N SER A 21 -12.27 -11.77 16.09
CA SER A 21 -11.07 -11.67 16.95
C SER A 21 -9.94 -12.58 16.46
N TYR A 22 -10.27 -13.81 16.05
CA TYR A 22 -9.29 -14.77 15.52
C TYR A 22 -8.66 -14.28 14.22
N PHE A 23 -9.46 -13.78 13.27
CA PHE A 23 -8.96 -13.24 12.02
C PHE A 23 -8.17 -11.93 12.23
N ASN A 24 -8.53 -11.08 13.19
CA ASN A 24 -7.77 -9.87 13.50
C ASN A 24 -6.43 -10.13 14.20
N ARG A 25 -6.25 -11.24 14.87
CA ARG A 25 -4.98 -11.57 15.57
C ARG A 25 -3.81 -11.82 14.62
N ASN A 26 -4.08 -12.20 13.38
CA ASN A 26 -3.07 -12.56 12.38
C ASN A 26 -2.86 -11.46 11.32
N ILE A 27 -3.36 -10.23 11.55
CA ILE A 27 -3.09 -9.11 10.66
C ILE A 27 -1.71 -8.56 10.99
N MET A 28 -0.83 -8.54 9.99
CA MET A 28 0.50 -7.95 10.06
C MET A 28 0.39 -6.45 10.39
N LYS A 29 1.17 -5.99 11.37
CA LYS A 29 1.22 -4.60 11.83
C LYS A 29 2.60 -4.01 11.56
N PRO A 30 2.70 -2.68 11.37
CA PRO A 30 4.00 -2.03 11.18
C PRO A 30 4.99 -2.34 12.31
N GLU A 31 4.53 -2.36 13.57
CA GLU A 31 5.34 -2.58 14.76
C GLU A 31 5.97 -3.99 14.82
N ASP A 32 5.40 -4.97 14.11
CA ASP A 32 5.96 -6.33 14.01
C ASP A 32 7.37 -6.33 13.39
N PHE A 33 7.73 -5.23 12.68
CA PHE A 33 9.03 -5.05 12.02
C PHE A 33 10.02 -4.21 12.81
N GLN A 34 9.71 -3.75 14.03
CA GLN A 34 10.52 -2.81 14.80
C GLN A 34 12.01 -3.18 14.92
N ASN A 35 12.32 -4.46 15.01
CA ASN A 35 13.69 -4.96 15.20
C ASN A 35 14.27 -5.64 13.94
N THR A 36 13.68 -5.40 12.78
CA THR A 36 14.15 -5.99 11.51
C THR A 36 15.09 -5.04 10.77
N SER A 37 15.96 -5.62 9.93
CA SER A 37 16.90 -4.88 9.08
C SER A 37 16.90 -5.45 7.65
N PRO A 38 17.34 -4.67 6.65
CA PRO A 38 17.81 -3.28 6.75
C PRO A 38 16.65 -2.29 6.99
N THR A 39 16.87 -1.28 7.83
CA THR A 39 15.82 -0.28 8.14
C THR A 39 15.46 0.54 6.91
N ILE A 40 14.16 0.69 6.66
CA ILE A 40 13.65 1.56 5.61
C ILE A 40 13.32 2.95 6.17
N LYS A 41 13.84 3.98 5.51
CA LYS A 41 13.40 5.38 5.62
C LYS A 41 13.05 5.82 4.22
N ILE A 42 11.77 5.97 3.92
CA ILE A 42 11.30 6.18 2.55
C ILE A 42 11.87 7.45 1.94
N GLU A 43 12.08 8.48 2.75
CA GLU A 43 12.70 9.74 2.32
C GLU A 43 14.14 9.56 1.85
N LYS A 44 14.86 8.55 2.37
CA LYS A 44 16.23 8.21 1.91
C LYS A 44 16.23 7.19 0.79
N TYR A 45 15.30 6.21 0.86
CA TYR A 45 15.24 5.17 -0.16
C TYR A 45 14.80 5.73 -1.51
N PHE A 46 13.76 6.57 -1.54
CA PHE A 46 13.24 7.16 -2.77
C PHE A 46 13.93 8.47 -3.19
N GLU A 47 14.88 9.00 -2.43
CA GLU A 47 15.68 10.15 -2.84
C GLU A 47 16.58 9.81 -4.03
N GLY A 48 16.55 10.65 -5.10
CA GLY A 48 17.21 10.40 -6.38
C GLY A 48 16.41 9.49 -7.29
N GLN A 49 17.10 8.76 -8.17
CA GLN A 49 16.48 7.92 -9.19
C GLN A 49 16.13 6.52 -8.65
N VAL A 50 14.91 6.08 -8.92
CA VAL A 50 14.44 4.73 -8.65
C VAL A 50 13.72 4.20 -9.88
N LYS A 51 13.96 2.94 -10.25
CA LYS A 51 13.19 2.22 -11.26
C LYS A 51 12.26 1.22 -10.62
N ALA A 52 11.11 1.03 -11.24
CA ALA A 52 10.12 0.09 -10.75
C ALA A 52 9.57 -0.79 -11.87
N TRP A 53 9.23 -2.02 -11.50
CA TRP A 53 8.52 -2.99 -12.35
C TRP A 53 7.39 -3.59 -11.55
N GLY A 54 6.16 -3.47 -12.07
CA GLY A 54 4.99 -3.90 -11.35
C GLY A 54 4.04 -4.76 -12.16
N LEU A 55 3.28 -5.56 -11.44
CA LEU A 55 2.19 -6.34 -11.99
C LEU A 55 0.94 -6.21 -11.13
N LEU A 56 -0.20 -6.01 -11.79
CA LEU A 56 -1.51 -5.95 -11.19
C LEU A 56 -2.23 -7.27 -11.41
N GLN A 57 -2.74 -7.85 -10.34
CA GLN A 57 -3.49 -9.10 -10.34
C GLN A 57 -4.93 -8.87 -9.91
N ASP A 58 -5.87 -9.60 -10.50
CA ASP A 58 -7.24 -9.64 -10.02
C ASP A 58 -7.35 -10.51 -8.74
N ARG A 59 -8.56 -10.57 -8.16
CA ARG A 59 -8.81 -11.35 -6.92
C ARG A 59 -8.55 -12.86 -7.05
N LYS A 60 -8.40 -13.38 -8.28
CA LYS A 60 -8.08 -14.79 -8.55
C LYS A 60 -6.60 -15.04 -8.81
N GLY A 61 -5.76 -13.98 -8.71
CA GLY A 61 -4.33 -14.05 -8.97
C GLY A 61 -3.93 -13.93 -10.44
N LYS A 62 -4.89 -13.74 -11.36
CA LYS A 62 -4.59 -13.54 -12.77
C LYS A 62 -3.97 -12.16 -12.99
N VAL A 63 -2.79 -12.11 -13.61
CA VAL A 63 -2.15 -10.85 -14.02
C VAL A 63 -3.03 -10.17 -15.09
N THR A 64 -3.43 -8.94 -14.81
CA THR A 64 -4.31 -8.13 -15.66
C THR A 64 -3.56 -7.02 -16.39
N ARG A 65 -2.53 -6.42 -15.74
CA ARG A 65 -1.68 -5.38 -16.33
C ARG A 65 -0.27 -5.47 -15.74
N GLN A 66 0.71 -4.97 -16.48
CA GLN A 66 2.08 -4.82 -16.05
C GLN A 66 2.59 -3.42 -16.41
N PHE A 67 3.55 -2.92 -15.66
CA PHE A 67 4.17 -1.62 -15.94
C PHE A 67 5.64 -1.61 -15.61
N LYS A 68 6.33 -0.63 -16.19
CA LYS A 68 7.60 -0.08 -15.71
C LYS A 68 7.36 1.33 -15.24
N ALA A 69 8.13 1.80 -14.27
CA ALA A 69 8.08 3.20 -13.89
C ALA A 69 9.49 3.75 -13.67
N ASP A 70 9.67 4.99 -14.10
CA ASP A 70 10.80 5.82 -13.72
C ASP A 70 10.32 6.77 -12.63
N MET A 71 11.10 6.84 -11.55
CA MET A 71 10.75 7.62 -10.38
C MET A 71 11.91 8.52 -9.99
N PHE A 72 11.59 9.72 -9.50
CA PHE A 72 12.59 10.65 -8.98
C PHE A 72 12.08 11.33 -7.72
N GLY A 73 12.82 11.17 -6.63
CA GLY A 73 12.50 11.75 -5.34
C GLY A 73 13.44 12.87 -4.91
N ARG A 74 12.87 13.88 -4.24
CA ARG A 74 13.60 14.96 -3.55
C ARG A 74 13.07 15.08 -2.13
N PHE A 75 13.97 15.11 -1.16
CA PHE A 75 13.60 15.30 0.24
C PHE A 75 14.06 16.64 0.74
N GLU A 76 13.12 17.53 0.99
CA GLU A 76 13.37 18.90 1.46
C GLU A 76 12.29 19.30 2.49
N ASN A 77 12.66 20.02 3.53
CA ASN A 77 11.73 20.53 4.55
C ASN A 77 10.78 19.45 5.11
N ASN A 78 11.32 18.29 5.47
CA ASN A 78 10.57 17.10 5.95
C ASN A 78 9.55 16.53 4.97
N THR A 79 9.61 16.90 3.70
CA THR A 79 8.70 16.41 2.67
C THR A 79 9.48 15.71 1.55
N LEU A 80 9.10 14.46 1.28
CA LEU A 80 9.53 13.73 0.09
C LEU A 80 8.54 14.05 -1.04
N THR A 81 9.02 14.75 -2.07
CA THR A 81 8.31 14.87 -3.35
C THR A 81 8.79 13.74 -4.25
N LEU A 82 7.90 12.82 -4.60
CA LEU A 82 8.20 11.67 -5.45
C LEU A 82 7.42 11.76 -6.75
N GLU A 83 8.13 12.01 -7.84
CA GLU A 83 7.60 12.05 -9.20
C GLU A 83 7.66 10.63 -9.78
N GLU A 84 6.55 10.14 -10.31
CA GLU A 84 6.43 8.80 -10.89
C GLU A 84 5.91 8.91 -12.33
N GLU A 85 6.59 8.25 -13.27
CA GLU A 85 6.12 8.09 -14.65
C GLU A 85 5.97 6.61 -14.98
N PHE A 86 4.72 6.17 -15.17
CA PHE A 86 4.35 4.79 -15.45
C PHE A 86 4.20 4.55 -16.94
N PHE A 87 4.71 3.41 -17.40
CA PHE A 87 4.60 2.90 -18.77
C PHE A 87 3.94 1.53 -18.72
N TRP A 88 2.64 1.49 -19.00
CA TRP A 88 1.84 0.28 -18.96
C TRP A 88 2.02 -0.56 -20.21
N ASN A 89 1.86 -1.88 -20.08
CA ASN A 89 2.02 -2.82 -21.19
C ASN A 89 0.93 -2.71 -22.29
N ASP A 90 -0.16 -2.00 -22.04
CA ASP A 90 -1.21 -1.64 -23.00
C ASP A 90 -0.97 -0.30 -23.72
N GLY A 91 0.19 0.33 -23.47
CA GLY A 91 0.61 1.59 -24.08
C GLY A 91 0.16 2.85 -23.32
N GLU A 92 -0.63 2.73 -22.27
CA GLU A 92 -1.01 3.86 -21.42
C GLU A 92 0.24 4.42 -20.70
N LYS A 93 0.30 5.74 -20.60
CA LYS A 93 1.28 6.46 -19.78
C LYS A 93 0.54 7.21 -18.67
N GLN A 94 1.06 7.14 -17.47
CA GLN A 94 0.48 7.83 -16.31
C GLN A 94 1.57 8.54 -15.55
N LYS A 95 1.27 9.73 -15.02
CA LYS A 95 2.15 10.44 -14.10
C LYS A 95 1.45 10.63 -12.76
N ARG A 96 2.22 10.54 -11.69
CA ARG A 96 1.78 10.87 -10.34
C ARG A 96 2.89 11.59 -9.61
N VAL A 97 2.52 12.54 -8.77
CA VAL A 97 3.43 13.19 -7.84
C VAL A 97 2.87 13.00 -6.44
N TRP A 98 3.64 12.33 -5.61
CA TRP A 98 3.39 12.26 -4.19
C TRP A 98 4.12 13.39 -3.46
N ASN A 99 3.45 13.99 -2.48
CA ASN A 99 4.09 14.78 -1.44
C ASN A 99 3.87 14.03 -0.12
N ILE A 100 4.97 13.50 0.44
CA ILE A 100 4.94 12.66 1.64
C ILE A 100 5.69 13.39 2.73
N GLU A 101 4.94 13.95 3.68
CA GLU A 101 5.45 14.67 4.84
C GLU A 101 5.83 13.66 5.94
N LYS A 102 7.04 13.76 6.45
CA LYS A 102 7.50 13.03 7.62
C LYS A 102 7.09 13.77 8.88
N ILE A 103 6.17 13.20 9.64
CA ILE A 103 5.63 13.80 10.87
C ILE A 103 6.57 13.55 12.05
N ASP A 104 7.05 12.31 12.16
CA ASP A 104 8.02 11.89 13.19
C ASP A 104 8.87 10.71 12.70
N GLU A 105 9.50 9.96 13.59
CA GLU A 105 10.36 8.82 13.23
C GLU A 105 9.61 7.70 12.50
N HIS A 106 8.33 7.51 12.83
CA HIS A 106 7.52 6.39 12.36
C HIS A 106 6.36 6.81 11.47
N ASN A 107 5.88 8.05 11.56
CA ASN A 107 4.63 8.48 10.97
C ASN A 107 4.84 9.42 9.78
N TYR A 108 4.07 9.19 8.72
CA TYR A 108 4.08 9.96 7.48
C TYR A 108 2.66 10.27 7.03
N ILE A 109 2.49 11.40 6.35
CA ILE A 109 1.24 11.77 5.70
C ILE A 109 1.53 12.07 4.22
N GLY A 110 0.81 11.39 3.33
CA GLY A 110 0.96 11.56 1.88
C GLY A 110 -0.25 12.20 1.23
N THR A 111 0.01 12.95 0.16
CA THR A 111 -1.03 13.48 -0.75
C THR A 111 -0.59 13.31 -2.19
N ALA A 112 -1.55 13.03 -3.09
CA ALA A 112 -1.38 13.08 -4.54
C ALA A 112 -2.71 13.48 -5.19
N ALA A 113 -2.69 13.84 -6.47
CA ALA A 113 -3.86 14.40 -7.16
C ALA A 113 -5.04 13.42 -7.25
N ASP A 114 -4.76 12.11 -7.30
CA ASP A 114 -5.75 11.03 -7.40
C ASP A 114 -6.08 10.37 -6.04
N VAL A 115 -5.49 10.87 -4.94
CA VAL A 115 -5.74 10.40 -3.57
C VAL A 115 -6.95 11.09 -2.97
N VAL A 116 -7.82 10.33 -2.34
CA VAL A 116 -8.98 10.85 -1.60
C VAL A 116 -8.54 11.16 -0.16
N GLY A 117 -8.50 12.43 0.17
CA GLY A 117 -8.05 12.89 1.49
C GLY A 117 -6.53 12.78 1.65
N LYS A 118 -6.07 12.10 2.69
CA LYS A 118 -4.65 11.94 3.00
C LYS A 118 -4.30 10.46 3.18
N ALA A 119 -3.18 10.05 2.63
CA ALA A 119 -2.57 8.76 2.90
C ALA A 119 -1.87 8.76 4.27
N LYS A 120 -1.85 7.61 4.95
CA LYS A 120 -1.16 7.40 6.23
C LYS A 120 -0.01 6.43 6.03
N GLY A 121 1.20 6.84 6.42
CA GLY A 121 2.40 6.03 6.34
C GLY A 121 2.96 5.67 7.70
N PHE A 122 3.50 4.45 7.82
CA PHE A 122 4.10 3.92 9.05
C PHE A 122 5.40 3.19 8.69
N SER A 123 6.52 3.59 9.30
CA SER A 123 7.85 3.02 9.05
C SER A 123 8.40 2.35 10.32
N TYR A 124 8.66 1.04 10.24
CA TYR A 124 9.28 0.27 11.32
C TYR A 124 10.25 -0.76 10.74
N GLY A 125 11.49 -0.76 11.22
CA GLY A 125 12.52 -1.67 10.74
C GLY A 125 12.60 -1.73 9.21
N SER A 126 12.47 -2.90 8.63
CA SER A 126 12.56 -3.11 7.17
C SER A 126 11.27 -2.84 6.40
N ALA A 127 10.17 -2.48 7.08
CA ALA A 127 8.86 -2.31 6.47
C ALA A 127 8.35 -0.87 6.55
N PHE A 128 7.72 -0.43 5.46
CA PHE A 128 6.91 0.77 5.39
C PHE A 128 5.50 0.39 4.92
N LYS A 129 4.50 0.77 5.71
CA LYS A 129 3.08 0.60 5.36
C LYS A 129 2.51 1.92 4.89
N PHE A 130 1.70 1.90 3.84
CA PHE A 130 1.00 3.06 3.33
C PHE A 130 -0.47 2.74 3.08
N GLU A 131 -1.38 3.47 3.70
CA GLU A 131 -2.83 3.27 3.58
C GLU A 131 -3.46 4.48 2.92
N TYR A 132 -4.16 4.27 1.80
CA TYR A 132 -4.79 5.35 1.05
C TYR A 132 -5.95 4.87 0.17
N ASP A 133 -6.80 5.81 -0.22
CA ASP A 133 -7.85 5.61 -1.20
C ASP A 133 -7.49 6.35 -2.50
N LEU A 134 -7.57 5.67 -3.64
CA LEU A 134 -7.39 6.28 -4.97
C LEU A 134 -8.71 6.32 -5.74
N ILE A 135 -8.85 7.35 -6.57
CA ILE A 135 -9.83 7.36 -7.65
C ILE A 135 -9.20 6.75 -8.89
N VAL A 136 -9.64 5.56 -9.27
CA VAL A 136 -9.11 4.81 -10.42
C VAL A 136 -10.14 4.84 -11.55
N PRO A 137 -9.78 5.30 -12.76
CA PRO A 137 -10.66 5.23 -13.92
C PRO A 137 -10.74 3.78 -14.43
N ILE A 138 -11.91 3.17 -14.31
CA ILE A 138 -12.17 1.80 -14.77
C ILE A 138 -13.37 1.85 -15.73
N LYS A 139 -13.15 1.48 -17.01
CA LYS A 139 -14.20 1.47 -18.05
C LYS A 139 -15.01 2.77 -18.10
N GLY A 140 -14.34 3.91 -18.04
CA GLY A 140 -14.95 5.25 -18.09
C GLY A 140 -15.67 5.70 -16.82
N LYS A 141 -15.55 4.95 -15.71
CA LYS A 141 -16.11 5.31 -14.40
C LYS A 141 -14.99 5.53 -13.38
N ASN A 142 -15.11 6.57 -12.59
CA ASN A 142 -14.20 6.83 -11.46
C ASN A 142 -14.60 5.96 -10.28
N ILE A 143 -13.74 5.01 -9.93
CA ILE A 143 -13.97 4.04 -8.85
C ILE A 143 -12.98 4.30 -7.71
N LYS A 144 -13.51 4.46 -6.50
CA LYS A 144 -12.69 4.53 -5.29
C LYS A 144 -12.19 3.13 -4.92
N ILE A 145 -10.86 2.97 -4.83
CA ILE A 145 -10.17 1.75 -4.41
C ILE A 145 -9.28 2.08 -3.21
N SER A 146 -9.40 1.30 -2.15
CA SER A 146 -8.54 1.40 -0.97
C SER A 146 -7.30 0.52 -1.16
N PHE A 147 -6.15 1.07 -0.86
CA PHE A 147 -4.84 0.42 -0.91
C PHE A 147 -4.32 0.19 0.51
N ASP A 148 -3.99 -1.05 0.80
CA ASP A 148 -3.24 -1.49 1.98
C ASP A 148 -1.88 -1.94 1.45
N ASP A 149 -0.92 -1.02 1.47
CA ASP A 149 0.31 -1.06 0.70
C ASP A 149 1.50 -1.25 1.63
N TRP A 150 2.36 -2.22 1.32
CA TRP A 150 3.52 -2.56 2.11
C TRP A 150 4.78 -2.56 1.24
N ILE A 151 5.81 -1.84 1.69
CA ILE A 151 7.13 -1.83 1.06
C ILE A 151 8.12 -2.47 2.03
N PHE A 152 8.84 -3.48 1.58
CA PHE A 152 9.84 -4.22 2.35
C PHE A 152 11.21 -3.97 1.74
N LYS A 153 12.08 -3.28 2.46
CA LYS A 153 13.48 -3.08 2.05
C LYS A 153 14.22 -4.41 2.17
N GLN A 154 14.89 -4.83 1.10
CA GLN A 154 15.66 -6.07 1.06
C GLN A 154 17.15 -5.81 1.30
N ASP A 155 17.69 -4.76 0.67
CA ASP A 155 19.05 -4.25 0.81
C ASP A 155 19.09 -2.74 0.50
N GLU A 156 20.26 -2.16 0.25
CA GLU A 156 20.39 -0.72 0.02
C GLU A 156 19.78 -0.26 -1.32
N GLU A 157 19.66 -1.17 -2.30
CA GLU A 157 19.13 -0.85 -3.62
C GLU A 157 17.72 -1.38 -3.85
N ILE A 158 17.36 -2.49 -3.24
CA ILE A 158 16.16 -3.27 -3.57
C ILE A 158 15.09 -3.14 -2.49
N ALA A 159 13.86 -2.86 -2.92
CA ALA A 159 12.67 -3.03 -2.10
C ALA A 159 11.56 -3.72 -2.89
N ILE A 160 10.71 -4.44 -2.19
CA ILE A 160 9.54 -5.13 -2.75
C ILE A 160 8.29 -4.54 -2.13
N ASN A 161 7.37 -4.16 -2.99
CA ASN A 161 6.04 -3.70 -2.59
C ASN A 161 5.00 -4.77 -2.83
N ARG A 162 4.07 -4.87 -1.89
CA ARG A 162 2.84 -5.65 -2.04
C ARG A 162 1.66 -4.86 -1.51
N ALA A 163 0.73 -4.52 -2.38
CA ALA A 163 -0.49 -3.82 -2.01
C ALA A 163 -1.71 -4.72 -2.20
N THR A 164 -2.58 -4.74 -1.19
CA THR A 164 -3.93 -5.31 -1.30
C THR A 164 -4.90 -4.21 -1.70
N LEU A 165 -5.60 -4.41 -2.82
CA LEU A 165 -6.61 -3.51 -3.34
C LEU A 165 -7.98 -3.95 -2.86
N LYS A 166 -8.73 -3.03 -2.24
CA LYS A 166 -10.06 -3.30 -1.66
C LYS A 166 -11.10 -2.34 -2.23
N LYS A 167 -12.30 -2.88 -2.45
CA LYS A 167 -13.50 -2.09 -2.77
C LYS A 167 -14.61 -2.47 -1.80
N PHE A 168 -15.20 -1.50 -1.11
CA PHE A 168 -16.19 -1.75 -0.05
C PHE A 168 -15.70 -2.76 1.01
N GLY A 169 -14.40 -2.75 1.35
CA GLY A 169 -13.78 -3.69 2.30
C GLY A 169 -13.40 -5.07 1.73
N PHE A 170 -13.85 -5.42 0.51
CA PHE A 170 -13.53 -6.70 -0.12
C PHE A 170 -12.30 -6.60 -1.03
N LYS A 171 -11.41 -7.59 -0.94
CA LYS A 171 -10.25 -7.69 -1.84
C LYS A 171 -10.72 -7.83 -3.29
N VAL A 172 -10.25 -6.94 -4.15
CA VAL A 172 -10.52 -6.94 -5.59
C VAL A 172 -9.29 -7.22 -6.44
N GLY A 173 -8.09 -7.07 -5.87
CA GLY A 173 -6.84 -7.31 -6.56
C GLY A 173 -5.63 -7.17 -5.64
N GLU A 174 -4.47 -7.39 -6.23
CA GLU A 174 -3.15 -7.17 -5.61
C GLU A 174 -2.24 -6.47 -6.60
N LEU A 175 -1.36 -5.65 -6.07
CA LEU A 175 -0.28 -5.04 -6.81
C LEU A 175 1.04 -5.51 -6.19
N THR A 176 1.97 -5.98 -7.02
CA THR A 176 3.34 -6.28 -6.62
C THR A 176 4.27 -5.41 -7.42
N VAL A 177 5.19 -4.72 -6.75
CA VAL A 177 6.21 -3.87 -7.40
C VAL A 177 7.59 -4.23 -6.87
N PHE A 178 8.53 -4.33 -7.77
CA PHE A 178 9.95 -4.41 -7.49
C PHE A 178 10.55 -3.02 -7.73
N PHE A 179 11.19 -2.46 -6.72
CA PHE A 179 11.91 -1.20 -6.81
C PHE A 179 13.41 -1.45 -6.82
N LYS A 180 14.11 -0.68 -7.65
CA LYS A 180 15.57 -0.63 -7.65
C LYS A 180 16.05 0.81 -7.62
N LYS A 181 16.74 1.19 -6.54
CA LYS A 181 17.43 2.47 -6.43
C LYS A 181 18.60 2.48 -7.41
N ILE A 182 18.77 3.59 -8.12
CA ILE A 182 19.88 3.79 -9.06
C ILE A 182 20.91 4.66 -8.36
N ASN A 183 22.03 4.06 -7.99
CA ASN A 183 23.17 4.78 -7.44
C ASN A 183 23.98 5.36 -8.63
N ASN A 184 24.17 6.67 -8.63
CA ASN A 184 25.08 7.34 -9.57
C ASN A 184 26.52 7.29 -9.05
#